data_4c2d85b51d2ae8f21842bbc3511ebf5c
#
_entry.id   4c2d85b51d2ae8f21842bbc3511ebf5c
#
_cell.length_a   1.000
_cell.length_b   1.000
_cell.length_c   1.000
_cell.angle_alpha   90.00
_cell.angle_beta   90.00
_cell.angle_gamma   90.00
#
_symmetry.space_group_name_H-M   'P 1'
#
loop_
_entity.id
_entity.type
_entity.pdbx_description
1 polymer ?
#
loop_
_entity_poly.entity_id
_entity_poly.type
_entity_poly.pdbx_seq_one_letter_code
_entity_poly.pdbx_strand_id
1 'polypeptide(L)' 'MEKRYLVTTWSRDIGSDSHKDFRTKAEAIKECRKYRKTEEYGAVYDQWNKIAYVVFADIGNPVFVDNVTVVKV' A
#
# COMPACT_ATOMS: atom_id res chain seq x y z
N MET A 1 8.47 -10.29 17.01
CA MET A 1 7.17 -10.46 16.32
C MET A 1 7.24 -9.82 14.95
N GLU A 2 6.86 -10.57 13.93
CA GLU A 2 6.98 -10.10 12.56
C GLU A 2 5.99 -9.02 12.22
N LYS A 3 6.43 -8.07 11.41
CA LYS A 3 5.57 -7.02 10.89
C LYS A 3 4.91 -7.54 9.62
N ARG A 4 3.60 -7.40 9.56
CA ARG A 4 2.77 -8.04 8.56
C ARG A 4 2.31 -7.10 7.45
N TYR A 5 2.10 -5.83 7.78
CA TYR A 5 1.49 -4.87 6.88
C TYR A 5 2.53 -3.91 6.32
N LEU A 6 2.81 -4.03 5.03
CA LEU A 6 3.82 -3.23 4.35
C LEU A 6 3.17 -2.06 3.62
N VAL A 7 3.68 -0.86 3.86
CA VAL A 7 3.23 0.33 3.13
C VAL A 7 3.95 0.38 1.79
N THR A 8 3.18 0.44 0.71
CA THR A 8 3.71 0.57 -0.65
C THR A 8 3.09 1.77 -1.33
N THR A 9 3.88 2.45 -2.15
CA THR A 9 3.41 3.60 -2.92
C THR A 9 3.91 3.51 -4.35
N TRP A 10 3.28 4.30 -5.22
CA TRP A 10 3.70 4.39 -6.62
C TRP A 10 3.50 5.82 -7.11
N SER A 11 4.44 6.28 -7.89
CA SER A 11 4.31 7.54 -8.60
C SER A 11 4.83 7.37 -10.01
N ARG A 12 4.36 8.23 -10.90
CA ARG A 12 4.76 8.19 -12.31
C ARG A 12 6.25 8.42 -12.49
N ASP A 13 6.83 9.27 -11.67
CA ASP A 13 8.23 9.67 -11.79
C ASP A 13 9.20 8.66 -11.18
N ILE A 14 8.80 8.00 -10.11
CA ILE A 14 9.68 7.14 -9.33
C ILE A 14 9.39 5.66 -9.52
N GLY A 15 8.14 5.32 -9.83
CA GLY A 15 7.70 3.93 -9.90
C GLY A 15 7.28 3.41 -8.54
N SER A 16 7.34 2.10 -8.37
CA SER A 16 6.93 1.46 -7.12
C SER A 16 7.97 1.63 -6.05
N ASP A 17 7.53 1.87 -4.83
CA ASP A 17 8.41 2.00 -3.68
C ASP A 17 7.78 1.29 -2.48
N SER A 18 8.62 0.61 -1.70
CA SER A 18 8.21 -0.05 -0.48
C SER A 18 8.76 0.73 0.70
N HIS A 19 7.92 0.99 1.66
CA HIS A 19 8.28 1.74 2.84
C HIS A 19 8.35 0.84 4.06
N LYS A 20 8.04 1.39 5.20
CA LYS A 20 8.09 0.67 6.46
C LYS A 20 6.92 -0.30 6.59
N ASP A 21 7.13 -1.42 7.26
CA ASP A 21 6.05 -2.33 7.60
C ASP A 21 5.64 -2.20 9.08
N PHE A 22 4.42 -2.61 9.37
CA PHE A 22 3.80 -2.44 10.66
C PHE A 22 3.13 -3.73 11.15
N ARG A 23 2.89 -3.82 12.44
CA ARG A 23 2.21 -4.97 13.04
C ARG A 23 0.71 -4.93 12.84
N THR A 24 0.13 -3.74 12.74
CA THR A 24 -1.31 -3.59 12.59
C THR A 24 -1.65 -2.86 11.30
N LYS A 25 -2.81 -3.21 10.75
CA LYS A 25 -3.31 -2.56 9.54
C LYS A 25 -3.58 -1.07 9.77
N ALA A 26 -4.13 -0.73 10.93
CA ALA A 26 -4.46 0.66 11.25
C ALA A 26 -3.23 1.57 11.24
N GLU A 27 -2.13 1.11 11.83
CA GLU A 27 -0.87 1.87 11.82
C GLU A 27 -0.33 2.06 10.40
N ALA A 28 -0.38 1.00 9.61
CA ALA A 28 0.11 1.04 8.24
C ALA A 28 -0.73 1.99 7.38
N ILE A 29 -2.05 1.97 7.54
CA ILE A 29 -2.94 2.87 6.80
C ILE A 29 -2.66 4.32 7.17
N LYS A 30 -2.46 4.60 8.44
CA LYS A 30 -2.14 5.96 8.91
C LYS A 30 -0.84 6.46 8.29
N GLU A 31 0.16 5.61 8.24
CA GLU A 31 1.45 5.96 7.63
C GLU A 31 1.30 6.16 6.12
N CYS A 32 0.56 5.28 5.45
CA CYS A 32 0.35 5.35 4.01
C CYS A 32 -0.31 6.66 3.59
N ARG A 33 -1.25 7.16 4.37
CA ARG A 33 -1.94 8.42 4.06
C ARG A 33 -1.01 9.62 3.99
N LYS A 34 0.13 9.58 4.66
CA LYS A 34 1.11 10.68 4.61
C LYS A 34 1.72 10.86 3.24
N TYR A 35 1.74 9.80 2.43
CA TYR A 35 2.34 9.83 1.09
C TYR A 35 1.41 10.37 0.03
N ARG A 36 0.15 10.64 0.36
CA ARG A 36 -0.82 11.13 -0.63
C ARG A 36 -0.41 12.46 -1.25
N LYS A 37 0.37 13.26 -0.54
CA LYS A 37 0.83 14.56 -1.04
C LYS A 37 1.89 14.46 -2.11
N THR A 38 2.66 13.37 -2.11
CA THR A 38 3.81 13.20 -2.99
C THR A 38 3.67 12.03 -3.96
N GLU A 39 2.78 11.10 -3.68
CA GLU A 39 2.60 9.90 -4.46
C GLU A 39 1.20 9.87 -5.10
N GLU A 40 1.08 9.15 -6.20
CA GLU A 40 -0.18 9.05 -6.94
C GLU A 40 -1.02 7.87 -6.48
N TYR A 41 -0.41 6.93 -5.77
CA TYR A 41 -1.07 5.70 -5.35
C TYR A 41 -0.40 5.19 -4.06
N GLY A 42 -1.21 4.70 -3.15
CA GLY A 42 -0.70 4.10 -1.92
C GLY A 42 -1.58 2.96 -1.44
N ALA A 43 -0.94 1.90 -0.98
CA ALA A 43 -1.63 0.73 -0.47
C ALA A 43 -0.87 0.14 0.71
N VAL A 44 -1.61 -0.61 1.51
CA VAL A 44 -1.05 -1.42 2.59
C VAL A 44 -1.18 -2.87 2.17
N TYR A 45 -0.06 -3.55 2.05
CA TYR A 45 -0.02 -4.94 1.64
C TYR A 45 0.06 -5.87 2.84
N ASP A 46 -0.95 -6.73 3.01
CA ASP A 46 -0.94 -7.78 4.00
C ASP A 46 -0.14 -8.96 3.43
N GLN A 47 1.08 -9.09 3.88
CA GLN A 47 2.02 -10.08 3.34
C GLN A 47 1.64 -11.52 3.68
N TRP A 48 0.84 -11.71 4.72
CA TRP A 48 0.44 -13.05 5.15
C TRP A 48 -0.74 -13.59 4.33
N ASN A 49 -1.73 -12.74 4.07
CA ASN A 49 -2.94 -13.15 3.36
C ASN A 49 -2.96 -12.71 1.90
N LYS A 50 -1.93 -12.02 1.45
CA LYS A 50 -1.81 -11.49 0.08
C LYS A 50 -3.01 -10.62 -0.30
N ILE A 51 -3.30 -9.66 0.57
CA ILE A 51 -4.37 -8.68 0.35
C ILE A 51 -3.73 -7.29 0.29
N ALA A 52 -4.05 -6.55 -0.75
CA ALA A 52 -3.62 -5.16 -0.89
C ALA A 52 -4.79 -4.23 -0.55
N TYR A 53 -4.65 -3.48 0.52
CA TYR A 53 -5.65 -2.50 0.94
C TYR A 53 -5.31 -1.16 0.32
N VAL A 54 -6.05 -0.75 -0.70
CA VAL A 54 -5.80 0.51 -1.40
C VAL A 54 -6.28 1.67 -0.54
N VAL A 55 -5.35 2.53 -0.15
CA VAL A 55 -5.62 3.69 0.71
C VAL A 55 -5.98 4.91 -0.13
N PHE A 56 -5.22 5.13 -1.20
CA PHE A 56 -5.55 6.17 -2.18
C PHE A 56 -5.04 5.76 -3.56
N ALA A 57 -5.76 6.19 -4.59
CA ALA A 57 -5.38 5.92 -5.96
C ALA A 57 -5.88 7.09 -6.83
N ASP A 58 -4.99 8.02 -7.11
CA ASP A 58 -5.34 9.23 -7.85
C ASP A 58 -5.14 9.08 -9.36
N ILE A 59 -4.62 7.94 -9.82
CA ILE A 59 -4.31 7.67 -11.23
C ILE A 59 -5.08 6.48 -11.80
N GLY A 60 -6.18 6.10 -11.21
CA GLY A 60 -6.98 4.97 -11.67
C GLY A 60 -6.70 3.71 -10.89
N ASN A 61 -6.99 2.57 -11.48
CA ASN A 61 -6.86 1.30 -10.78
C ASN A 61 -5.40 0.85 -10.69
N PRO A 62 -4.96 0.47 -9.50
CA PRO A 62 -3.62 -0.06 -9.33
C PRO A 62 -3.48 -1.43 -9.99
N VAL A 63 -2.26 -1.71 -10.46
CA VAL A 63 -1.93 -3.01 -11.03
C VAL A 63 -1.04 -3.75 -10.04
N PHE A 64 -1.48 -4.92 -9.62
CA PHE A 64 -0.72 -5.79 -8.75
C PHE A 64 -0.32 -7.06 -9.48
N VAL A 65 0.69 -7.73 -8.95
CA VAL A 65 1.08 -9.04 -9.45
C VAL A 65 0.00 -10.08 -9.13
N ASP A 66 0.09 -11.23 -9.77
CA ASP A 66 -0.88 -12.31 -9.60
C ASP A 66 -1.04 -12.75 -8.16
N ASN A 67 -2.23 -13.25 -7.84
CA ASN A 67 -2.58 -13.83 -6.53
C ASN A 67 -2.68 -12.81 -5.39
N VAL A 68 -2.90 -11.55 -5.71
CA VAL A 68 -3.16 -10.54 -4.70
C VAL A 68 -4.62 -10.10 -4.80
N THR A 69 -5.32 -10.15 -3.66
CA THR A 69 -6.68 -9.64 -3.56
C THR A 69 -6.60 -8.14 -3.29
N VAL A 70 -7.35 -7.36 -4.04
CA VAL A 70 -7.35 -5.90 -3.90
C VAL A 70 -8.62 -5.45 -3.20
N VAL A 71 -8.48 -4.71 -2.11
CA VAL A 71 -9.60 -4.19 -1.33
C VAL A 71 -9.40 -2.69 -1.14
N LYS A 72 -10.44 -1.92 -1.35
CA LYS A 72 -10.39 -0.48 -1.07
C LYS A 72 -10.69 -0.24 0.40
N VAL A 73 -9.92 0.63 1.00
CA VAL A 73 -10.11 1.01 2.40
C VAL A 73 -11.05 2.18 2.52
#